data_67384784c9259b08d563f358fe8896f2
#
_entry.id   67384784c9259b08d563f358fe8896f2
#
_cell.length_a   1.000
_cell.length_b   1.000
_cell.length_c   1.000
_cell.angle_alpha   90.00
_cell.angle_beta   90.00
_cell.angle_gamma   90.00
#
_symmetry.space_group_name_H-M   'P 1'
#
loop_
_entity.id
_entity.type
_entity.pdbx_description
1 polymer ?
#
loop_
_entity_poly.entity_id
_entity_poly.type
_entity_poly.pdbx_seq_one_letter_code
_entity_poly.pdbx_strand_id
1 'polypeptide(L)'
;MGSGNWIIDNLNSALEMWNGRLEEIWQLITTSPENFKGGGIWNVIVGINGGLKAVGYALLVLFFVMGIVKTCGSFAEMKKPELAFKCFIRFVLAQAAVTWGMELMTGAFRVAQGMVTTIIDSSGLTAMSASALPDEMTSIIEDVGFIDSIPLWAVTLLGSLFIWVLSL
;
A
#
# COMPACT_ATOMS: atom_id res chain seq x y z
N MET A 1 -13.44 -22.01 -29.58
CA MET A 1 -12.84 -21.99 -30.92
C MET A 1 -12.27 -20.60 -31.06
N GLY A 2 -10.93 -20.46 -31.01
CA GLY A 2 -10.30 -19.16 -31.13
C GLY A 2 -10.65 -18.57 -32.48
N SER A 3 -11.12 -17.32 -32.49
CA SER A 3 -11.22 -16.54 -33.68
C SER A 3 -9.83 -16.51 -34.29
N GLY A 4 -9.66 -17.01 -35.53
CA GLY A 4 -8.35 -17.10 -36.17
C GLY A 4 -7.72 -15.73 -36.49
N ASN A 5 -8.16 -14.68 -35.82
CA ASN A 5 -7.70 -13.32 -35.99
C ASN A 5 -6.71 -12.99 -34.85
N TRP A 6 -5.43 -13.18 -35.14
CA TRP A 6 -4.33 -12.93 -34.19
C TRP A 6 -4.33 -11.47 -33.62
N ILE A 7 -4.98 -10.51 -34.28
CA ILE A 7 -5.13 -9.14 -33.81
C ILE A 7 -6.02 -9.12 -32.55
N ILE A 8 -7.13 -9.84 -32.59
CA ILE A 8 -8.07 -9.99 -31.47
C ILE A 8 -7.38 -10.71 -30.30
N ASP A 9 -6.65 -11.79 -30.61
CA ASP A 9 -5.93 -12.55 -29.59
C ASP A 9 -4.85 -11.70 -28.90
N ASN A 10 -4.10 -10.88 -29.67
CA ASN A 10 -3.09 -9.99 -29.12
C ASN A 10 -3.72 -8.87 -28.28
N LEU A 11 -4.84 -8.30 -28.74
CA LEU A 11 -5.56 -7.25 -28.02
C LEU A 11 -6.17 -7.78 -26.72
N ASN A 12 -6.77 -8.97 -26.74
CA ASN A 12 -7.28 -9.63 -25.55
C ASN A 12 -6.17 -9.94 -24.56
N SER A 13 -5.02 -10.44 -25.03
CA SER A 13 -3.86 -10.69 -24.17
C SER A 13 -3.34 -9.40 -23.51
N ALA A 14 -3.33 -8.29 -24.23
CA ALA A 14 -2.96 -7.00 -23.70
C ALA A 14 -3.95 -6.49 -22.65
N LEU A 15 -5.26 -6.68 -22.89
CA LEU A 15 -6.33 -6.33 -21.95
C LEU A 15 -6.30 -7.22 -20.70
N GLU A 16 -6.04 -8.51 -20.84
CA GLU A 16 -5.87 -9.42 -19.70
C GLU A 16 -4.68 -8.98 -18.82
N MET A 17 -3.53 -8.65 -19.44
CA MET A 17 -2.38 -8.13 -18.72
C MET A 17 -2.71 -6.83 -17.97
N TRP A 18 -3.40 -5.91 -18.64
CA TRP A 18 -3.85 -4.65 -18.05
C TRP A 18 -4.80 -4.88 -16.88
N ASN A 19 -5.82 -5.72 -17.06
CA ASN A 19 -6.77 -6.07 -16.01
C ASN A 19 -6.08 -6.73 -14.80
N GLY A 20 -5.11 -7.61 -15.04
CA GLY A 20 -4.31 -8.22 -13.97
C GLY A 20 -3.51 -7.18 -13.18
N ARG A 21 -2.96 -6.15 -13.85
CA ARG A 21 -2.25 -5.06 -13.16
C ARG A 21 -3.22 -4.16 -12.38
N LEU A 22 -4.38 -3.87 -12.94
CA LEU A 22 -5.42 -3.11 -12.23
C LEU A 22 -5.88 -3.85 -10.97
N GLU A 23 -6.06 -5.16 -11.03
CA GLU A 23 -6.41 -5.97 -9.86
C GLU A 23 -5.32 -5.94 -8.79
N GLU A 24 -4.04 -6.02 -9.19
CA GLU A 24 -2.90 -5.91 -8.27
C GLU A 24 -2.86 -4.54 -7.57
N ILE A 25 -3.05 -3.46 -8.34
CA ILE A 25 -3.15 -2.09 -7.79
C ILE A 25 -4.35 -1.98 -6.85
N TRP A 26 -5.49 -2.55 -7.23
CA TRP A 26 -6.68 -2.57 -6.40
C TRP A 26 -6.46 -3.26 -5.05
N GLN A 27 -5.83 -4.43 -5.07
CA GLN A 27 -5.44 -5.13 -3.85
C GLN A 27 -4.50 -4.30 -2.98
N LEU A 28 -3.54 -3.59 -3.58
CA LEU A 28 -2.62 -2.69 -2.88
C LEU A 28 -3.35 -1.56 -2.15
N ILE A 29 -4.38 -0.97 -2.76
CA ILE A 29 -5.10 0.20 -2.24
C ILE A 29 -6.15 -0.22 -1.20
N THR A 30 -6.83 -1.35 -1.42
CA THR A 30 -7.96 -1.79 -0.60
C THR A 30 -7.60 -2.75 0.51
N THR A 31 -6.42 -3.40 0.43
CA THR A 31 -5.99 -4.37 1.44
C THR A 31 -5.10 -3.71 2.49
N SER A 32 -5.38 -3.96 3.77
CA SER A 32 -4.51 -3.47 4.84
C SER A 32 -3.11 -4.10 4.74
N PRO A 33 -2.04 -3.40 5.16
CA PRO A 33 -0.68 -3.95 5.17
C PRO A 33 -0.56 -5.29 5.92
N GLU A 34 -1.42 -5.50 6.93
CA GLU A 34 -1.49 -6.74 7.72
C GLU A 34 -1.88 -7.96 6.88
N ASN A 35 -2.78 -7.77 5.91
CA ASN A 35 -3.38 -8.83 5.11
C ASN A 35 -2.78 -8.93 3.69
N PHE A 36 -1.95 -7.95 3.30
CA PHE A 36 -1.39 -7.91 1.97
C PHE A 36 -0.53 -9.14 1.68
N LYS A 37 -0.79 -9.80 0.56
CA LYS A 37 -0.13 -11.06 0.14
C LYS A 37 -0.06 -12.12 1.26
N GLY A 38 -1.17 -12.28 2.00
CA GLY A 38 -1.27 -13.28 3.08
C GLY A 38 -0.51 -12.93 4.36
N GLY A 39 -0.09 -11.66 4.54
CA GLY A 39 0.53 -11.18 5.77
C GLY A 39 1.98 -11.61 5.99
N GLY A 40 2.62 -12.27 5.02
CA GLY A 40 4.00 -12.76 5.18
C GLY A 40 4.99 -11.64 5.49
N ILE A 41 4.92 -10.53 4.77
CA ILE A 41 5.78 -9.36 5.00
C ILE A 41 5.45 -8.71 6.33
N TRP A 42 4.17 -8.64 6.70
CA TRP A 42 3.73 -8.07 7.95
C TRP A 42 4.28 -8.83 9.16
N ASN A 43 4.28 -10.16 9.13
CA ASN A 43 4.85 -10.98 10.19
C ASN A 43 6.34 -10.71 10.41
N VAL A 44 7.10 -10.48 9.33
CA VAL A 44 8.51 -10.07 9.42
C VAL A 44 8.65 -8.69 10.08
N ILE A 45 7.81 -7.72 9.69
CA ILE A 45 7.80 -6.36 10.28
C ILE A 45 7.47 -6.44 11.77
N VAL A 46 6.48 -7.23 12.18
CA VAL A 46 6.13 -7.45 13.59
C VAL A 46 7.29 -8.09 14.36
N GLY A 47 7.97 -9.07 13.78
CA GLY A 47 9.15 -9.68 14.36
C GLY A 47 10.30 -8.69 14.59
N ILE A 48 10.61 -7.87 13.58
CA ILE A 48 11.62 -6.80 13.67
C ILE A 48 11.21 -5.77 14.73
N ASN A 49 9.94 -5.36 14.77
CA ASN A 49 9.43 -4.41 15.75
C ASN A 49 9.60 -4.94 17.19
N GLY A 50 9.42 -6.25 17.43
CA GLY A 50 9.69 -6.87 18.72
C GLY A 50 11.14 -6.67 19.18
N GLY A 51 12.11 -6.87 18.28
CA GLY A 51 13.53 -6.60 18.57
C GLY A 51 13.82 -5.11 18.80
N LEU A 52 13.25 -4.23 17.97
CA LEU A 52 13.42 -2.78 18.10
C LEU A 52 12.79 -2.23 19.38
N LYS A 53 11.68 -2.79 19.86
CA LYS A 53 11.07 -2.42 21.15
C LYS A 53 12.06 -2.61 22.31
N ALA A 54 12.80 -3.72 22.33
CA ALA A 54 13.80 -3.98 23.37
C ALA A 54 14.90 -2.89 23.39
N VAL A 55 15.42 -2.54 22.21
CA VAL A 55 16.40 -1.44 22.07
C VAL A 55 15.76 -0.09 22.45
N GLY A 56 14.53 0.15 22.02
CA GLY A 56 13.77 1.36 22.36
C GLY A 56 13.60 1.55 23.88
N TYR A 57 13.28 0.51 24.61
CA TYR A 57 13.18 0.57 26.07
C TYR A 57 14.53 0.84 26.73
N ALA A 58 15.60 0.22 26.25
CA ALA A 58 16.94 0.47 26.80
C ALA A 58 17.37 1.93 26.59
N LEU A 59 17.15 2.48 25.40
CA LEU A 59 17.42 3.89 25.09
C LEU A 59 16.52 4.83 25.89
N LEU A 60 15.25 4.48 26.09
CA LEU A 60 14.30 5.28 26.85
C LEU A 60 14.76 5.43 28.32
N VAL A 61 15.17 4.32 28.94
CA VAL A 61 15.73 4.36 30.31
C VAL A 61 16.99 5.20 30.34
N LEU A 62 17.91 5.02 29.39
CA LEU A 62 19.16 5.77 29.32
C LEU A 62 18.90 7.28 29.16
N PHE A 63 18.02 7.69 28.23
CA PHE A 63 17.68 9.09 28.06
C PHE A 63 16.91 9.67 29.24
N PHE A 64 16.10 8.88 29.94
CA PHE A 64 15.41 9.29 31.14
C PHE A 64 16.39 9.60 32.24
N VAL A 65 17.36 8.70 32.48
CA VAL A 65 18.40 8.91 33.48
C VAL A 65 19.24 10.16 33.14
N MET A 66 19.67 10.30 31.88
CA MET A 66 20.40 11.50 31.45
C MET A 66 19.56 12.77 31.62
N GLY A 67 18.25 12.70 31.33
CA GLY A 67 17.31 13.80 31.50
C GLY A 67 17.19 14.22 32.95
N ILE A 68 17.09 13.27 33.89
CA ILE A 68 17.08 13.53 35.32
C ILE A 68 18.39 14.19 35.77
N VAL A 69 19.53 13.64 35.35
CA VAL A 69 20.86 14.18 35.72
C VAL A 69 21.04 15.62 35.21
N LYS A 70 20.57 15.91 33.96
CA LYS A 70 20.65 17.27 33.40
C LYS A 70 19.69 18.26 34.05
N THR A 71 18.47 17.81 34.40
CA THR A 71 17.42 18.68 34.95
C THR A 71 17.59 18.87 36.46
N CYS A 72 18.15 17.87 37.13
CA CYS A 72 18.35 17.83 38.58
C CYS A 72 19.84 17.89 38.93
N GLY A 73 20.61 18.74 38.26
CA GLY A 73 22.05 18.94 38.49
C GLY A 73 22.43 19.30 39.95
N SER A 74 21.43 19.48 40.81
CA SER A 74 21.57 19.58 42.26
C SER A 74 20.42 18.81 42.91
N PHE A 75 20.75 17.94 43.89
CA PHE A 75 19.75 17.23 44.71
C PHE A 75 18.73 18.15 45.39
N ALA A 76 19.03 19.45 45.51
CA ALA A 76 18.14 20.45 46.03
C ALA A 76 16.95 20.78 45.11
N GLU A 77 17.10 20.63 43.80
CA GLU A 77 16.03 20.87 42.83
C GLU A 77 15.05 19.70 42.68
N MET A 78 15.46 18.47 43.00
CA MET A 78 14.56 17.31 43.09
C MET A 78 13.50 17.44 44.21
N LYS A 79 13.66 18.37 45.14
CA LYS A 79 12.65 18.66 46.17
C LYS A 79 11.41 19.40 45.64
N LYS A 80 11.42 19.83 44.38
CA LYS A 80 10.22 20.45 43.72
C LYS A 80 9.41 19.34 43.05
N PRO A 81 8.27 18.92 43.64
CA PRO A 81 7.45 17.81 43.10
C PRO A 81 6.95 18.04 41.69
N GLU A 82 6.77 19.30 41.27
CA GLU A 82 6.31 19.68 39.95
C GLU A 82 7.29 19.28 38.82
N LEU A 83 8.61 19.41 39.05
CA LEU A 83 9.63 19.06 38.08
C LEU A 83 9.72 17.53 37.91
N ALA A 84 9.68 16.80 39.00
CA ALA A 84 9.69 15.34 39.01
C ALA A 84 8.45 14.80 38.25
N PHE A 85 7.28 15.41 38.47
CA PHE A 85 6.04 15.02 37.82
C PHE A 85 6.07 15.29 36.31
N LYS A 86 6.58 16.41 35.83
CA LYS A 86 6.77 16.72 34.41
C LYS A 86 7.73 15.71 33.75
N CYS A 87 8.81 15.35 34.42
CA CYS A 87 9.77 14.37 33.90
C CYS A 87 9.13 12.98 33.79
N PHE A 88 8.35 12.58 34.80
CA PHE A 88 7.63 11.33 34.84
C PHE A 88 6.56 11.23 33.71
N ILE A 89 5.77 12.29 33.50
CA ILE A 89 4.78 12.30 32.41
C ILE A 89 5.46 12.13 31.05
N ARG A 90 6.58 12.81 30.79
CA ARG A 90 7.34 12.65 29.55
C ARG A 90 7.83 11.22 29.35
N PHE A 91 8.31 10.60 30.44
CA PHE A 91 8.75 9.21 30.41
C PHE A 91 7.59 8.26 30.06
N VAL A 92 6.44 8.41 30.74
CA VAL A 92 5.24 7.60 30.51
C VAL A 92 4.72 7.77 29.08
N LEU A 93 4.70 8.98 28.54
CA LEU A 93 4.29 9.23 27.15
C LEU A 93 5.26 8.59 26.14
N ALA A 94 6.57 8.69 26.38
CA ALA A 94 7.56 8.06 25.52
C ALA A 94 7.49 6.53 25.61
N GLN A 95 7.26 5.97 26.80
CA GLN A 95 7.03 4.54 26.98
C GLN A 95 5.77 4.08 26.28
N ALA A 96 4.69 4.83 26.38
CA ALA A 96 3.44 4.54 25.67
C ALA A 96 3.64 4.50 24.14
N ALA A 97 4.39 5.46 23.59
CA ALA A 97 4.71 5.49 22.17
C ALA A 97 5.53 4.27 21.72
N VAL A 98 6.51 3.83 22.49
CA VAL A 98 7.30 2.61 22.20
C VAL A 98 6.44 1.35 22.34
N THR A 99 5.57 1.29 23.35
CA THR A 99 4.73 0.12 23.62
C THR A 99 3.67 -0.07 22.56
N TRP A 100 2.91 0.99 22.26
CA TRP A 100 1.73 0.95 21.37
C TRP A 100 1.96 1.58 20.00
N GLY A 101 3.21 1.90 19.64
CA GLY A 101 3.53 2.54 18.34
C GLY A 101 3.06 1.71 17.15
N MET A 102 3.17 0.38 17.23
CA MET A 102 2.72 -0.52 16.18
C MET A 102 1.19 -0.52 16.07
N GLU A 103 0.47 -0.59 17.19
CA GLU A 103 -0.99 -0.56 17.23
C GLU A 103 -1.53 0.79 16.73
N LEU A 104 -0.86 1.91 17.06
CA LEU A 104 -1.20 3.23 16.54
C LEU A 104 -1.02 3.31 15.02
N MET A 105 0.11 2.78 14.52
CA MET A 105 0.38 2.75 13.08
C MET A 105 -0.63 1.88 12.34
N THR A 106 -0.93 0.70 12.86
CA THR A 106 -1.96 -0.19 12.31
C THR A 106 -3.33 0.47 12.32
N GLY A 107 -3.68 1.15 13.41
CA GLY A 107 -4.92 1.92 13.52
C GLY A 107 -5.00 3.03 12.47
N ALA A 108 -3.91 3.76 12.23
CA ALA A 108 -3.85 4.78 11.19
C ALA A 108 -4.05 4.19 9.78
N PHE A 109 -3.43 3.04 9.47
CA PHE A 109 -3.65 2.34 8.21
C PHE A 109 -5.10 1.88 8.03
N ARG A 110 -5.75 1.36 9.08
CA ARG A 110 -7.16 0.95 9.03
C ARG A 110 -8.09 2.15 8.77
N VAL A 111 -7.82 3.29 9.39
CA VAL A 111 -8.56 4.52 9.13
C VAL A 111 -8.38 4.97 7.69
N ALA A 112 -7.13 5.01 7.19
CA ALA A 112 -6.83 5.36 5.81
C ALA A 112 -7.53 4.41 4.81
N GLN A 113 -7.50 3.11 5.08
CA GLN A 113 -8.20 2.11 4.27
C GLN A 113 -9.72 2.33 4.28
N GLY A 114 -10.31 2.60 5.45
CA GLY A 114 -11.73 2.93 5.55
C GLY A 114 -12.12 4.17 4.74
N MET A 115 -11.26 5.19 4.70
CA MET A 115 -11.47 6.36 3.85
C MET A 115 -11.42 6.00 2.37
N VAL A 116 -10.43 5.22 1.95
CA VAL A 116 -10.28 4.77 0.56
C VAL A 116 -11.50 3.97 0.12
N THR A 117 -11.93 2.98 0.89
CA THR A 117 -13.13 2.18 0.57
C THR A 117 -14.38 3.04 0.50
N THR A 118 -14.56 3.99 1.42
CA THR A 118 -15.70 4.91 1.39
C THR A 118 -15.71 5.79 0.14
N ILE A 119 -14.55 6.30 -0.28
CA ILE A 119 -14.43 7.10 -1.51
C ILE A 119 -14.77 6.26 -2.73
N ILE A 120 -14.26 5.04 -2.79
CA ILE A 120 -14.52 4.09 -3.88
C ILE A 120 -16.01 3.78 -3.98
N ASP A 121 -16.64 3.43 -2.86
CA ASP A 121 -18.07 3.12 -2.80
C ASP A 121 -18.94 4.32 -3.20
N SER A 122 -18.56 5.52 -2.74
CA SER A 122 -19.29 6.75 -3.06
C SER A 122 -19.11 7.24 -4.51
N SER A 123 -17.97 6.92 -5.13
CA SER A 123 -17.67 7.31 -6.51
C SER A 123 -18.21 6.34 -7.57
N GLY A 124 -18.86 5.23 -7.16
CA GLY A 124 -19.36 4.21 -8.08
C GLY A 124 -18.26 3.35 -8.72
N LEU A 125 -17.02 3.48 -8.25
CA LEU A 125 -15.88 2.69 -8.69
C LEU A 125 -15.83 1.29 -8.05
N THR A 126 -16.94 0.79 -7.55
CA THR A 126 -17.09 -0.47 -6.81
C THR A 126 -16.72 -1.72 -7.59
N ALA A 127 -16.62 -1.61 -8.90
CA ALA A 127 -15.97 -2.63 -9.71
C ALA A 127 -15.13 -1.90 -10.76
N MET A 128 -13.83 -2.03 -10.72
CA MET A 128 -13.05 -1.88 -11.94
C MET A 128 -13.53 -2.98 -12.86
N SER A 129 -14.53 -2.68 -13.68
CA SER A 129 -15.02 -3.60 -14.71
C SER A 129 -13.81 -3.96 -15.54
N ALA A 130 -13.51 -5.25 -15.61
CA ALA A 130 -12.45 -5.72 -16.47
C ALA A 130 -12.68 -5.12 -17.86
N SER A 131 -11.68 -4.42 -18.38
CA SER A 131 -11.75 -3.89 -19.72
C SER A 131 -11.82 -5.07 -20.68
N ALA A 132 -12.94 -5.21 -21.36
CA ALA A 132 -13.14 -6.20 -22.41
C ALA A 132 -13.33 -5.49 -23.75
N LEU A 133 -12.96 -6.16 -24.84
CA LEU A 133 -13.25 -5.66 -26.17
C LEU A 133 -14.77 -5.64 -26.37
N PRO A 134 -15.38 -4.50 -26.77
CA PRO A 134 -16.77 -4.48 -27.14
C PRO A 134 -17.03 -5.42 -28.33
N ASP A 135 -18.17 -6.14 -28.31
CA ASP A 135 -18.55 -7.07 -29.37
C ASP A 135 -18.61 -6.39 -30.74
N GLU A 136 -19.01 -5.11 -30.78
CA GLU A 136 -19.01 -4.28 -31.98
C GLU A 136 -17.60 -4.08 -32.57
N MET A 137 -16.59 -3.88 -31.75
CA MET A 137 -15.20 -3.76 -32.19
C MET A 137 -14.66 -5.10 -32.69
N THR A 138 -15.02 -6.18 -32.02
CA THR A 138 -14.63 -7.53 -32.43
C THR A 138 -15.20 -7.86 -33.83
N SER A 139 -16.47 -7.55 -34.06
CA SER A 139 -17.12 -7.77 -35.39
C SER A 139 -16.51 -6.93 -36.50
N ILE A 140 -16.14 -5.68 -36.20
CA ILE A 140 -15.47 -4.80 -37.17
C ILE A 140 -14.10 -5.36 -37.56
N ILE A 141 -13.32 -5.82 -36.56
CA ILE A 141 -11.96 -6.38 -36.76
C ILE A 141 -12.03 -7.70 -37.54
N GLU A 142 -13.07 -8.51 -37.34
CA GLU A 142 -13.29 -9.76 -38.08
C GLU A 142 -13.66 -9.53 -39.55
N ASP A 143 -14.36 -8.43 -39.87
CA ASP A 143 -14.80 -8.09 -41.20
C ASP A 143 -13.76 -7.32 -42.03
N VAL A 144 -12.64 -6.91 -41.40
CA VAL A 144 -11.56 -6.17 -42.08
C VAL A 144 -10.75 -7.10 -42.98
N GLY A 145 -10.68 -6.77 -44.27
CA GLY A 145 -9.89 -7.52 -45.26
C GLY A 145 -8.38 -7.49 -44.96
N PHE A 146 -7.65 -8.48 -45.47
CA PHE A 146 -6.21 -8.68 -45.19
C PHE A 146 -5.34 -7.43 -45.44
N ILE A 147 -5.63 -6.64 -46.45
CA ILE A 147 -4.86 -5.43 -46.83
C ILE A 147 -5.15 -4.28 -45.85
N ASP A 148 -6.41 -4.13 -45.44
CA ASP A 148 -6.84 -3.07 -44.50
C ASP A 148 -6.46 -3.41 -43.04
N SER A 149 -6.09 -4.65 -42.77
CA SER A 149 -5.64 -5.08 -41.45
C SER A 149 -4.18 -4.66 -41.11
N ILE A 150 -3.35 -4.30 -42.10
CA ILE A 150 -1.95 -3.92 -41.91
C ILE A 150 -1.78 -2.69 -40.98
N PRO A 151 -2.46 -1.55 -41.20
CA PRO A 151 -2.39 -0.43 -40.30
C PRO A 151 -2.97 -0.74 -38.90
N LEU A 152 -4.04 -1.53 -38.85
CA LEU A 152 -4.64 -1.97 -37.59
C LEU A 152 -3.67 -2.85 -36.80
N TRP A 153 -2.94 -3.73 -37.48
CA TRP A 153 -1.87 -4.53 -36.91
C TRP A 153 -0.76 -3.67 -36.26
N ALA A 154 -0.29 -2.64 -36.98
CA ALA A 154 0.76 -1.77 -36.46
C ALA A 154 0.29 -1.01 -35.20
N VAL A 155 -0.96 -0.53 -35.18
CA VAL A 155 -1.54 0.16 -34.02
C VAL A 155 -1.71 -0.78 -32.83
N THR A 156 -2.19 -2.00 -33.04
CA THR A 156 -2.36 -2.98 -31.95
C THR A 156 -1.02 -3.42 -31.37
N LEU A 157 0.01 -3.60 -32.20
CA LEU A 157 1.34 -3.96 -31.78
C LEU A 157 2.00 -2.82 -30.97
N LEU A 158 1.85 -1.57 -31.40
CA LEU A 158 2.31 -0.41 -30.65
C LEU A 158 1.53 -0.25 -29.34
N GLY A 159 0.21 -0.45 -29.35
CA GLY A 159 -0.63 -0.38 -28.16
C GLY A 159 -0.27 -1.44 -27.13
N SER A 160 -0.08 -2.69 -27.56
CA SER A 160 0.34 -3.78 -26.66
C SER A 160 1.72 -3.56 -26.07
N LEU A 161 2.66 -3.04 -26.87
CA LEU A 161 4.01 -2.69 -26.39
C LEU A 161 3.94 -1.53 -25.39
N PHE A 162 3.09 -0.55 -25.62
CA PHE A 162 2.89 0.57 -24.69
C PHE A 162 2.29 0.10 -23.36
N ILE A 163 1.29 -0.76 -23.39
CA ILE A 163 0.70 -1.39 -22.18
C ILE A 163 1.75 -2.22 -21.45
N TRP A 164 2.57 -2.98 -22.18
CA TRP A 164 3.64 -3.77 -21.59
C TRP A 164 4.68 -2.89 -20.87
N VAL A 165 5.10 -1.78 -21.49
CA VAL A 165 6.02 -0.82 -20.86
C VAL A 165 5.43 -0.16 -19.61
N LEU A 166 4.13 0.21 -19.66
CA LEU A 166 3.42 0.79 -18.50
C LEU A 166 3.21 -0.23 -17.35
N SER A 167 3.25 -1.53 -17.66
CA SER A 167 3.07 -2.60 -16.68
C SER A 167 4.37 -3.01 -15.97
N LEU A 168 5.53 -2.47 -16.40
CA LEU A 168 6.83 -2.70 -15.79
C LEU A 168 7.07 -1.80 -14.59
#